data_518f13049dfbe3dc4af44b1fe7c33610
#
_entry.id   518f13049dfbe3dc4af44b1fe7c33610
#
_cell.length_a   1.000
_cell.length_b   1.000
_cell.length_c   1.000
_cell.angle_alpha   90.00
_cell.angle_beta   90.00
_cell.angle_gamma   90.00
#
_symmetry.space_group_name_H-M   'P 1'
#
loop_
_entity.id
_entity.type
_entity.pdbx_description
1 polymer ?
#
loop_
_entity_poly.entity_id
_entity_poly.type
_entity_poly.pdbx_seq_one_letter_code
_entity_poly.pdbx_strand_id
1 'polypeptide(L)'
;MPESNKVNPSTPVMVTPTSAFHAKSTAPLRQLLSFLWPHKARIIAAGVALVFTAGAQLSLGYGVKILIDDGFGGGDLSGLYEAVSFILMIGVAMAAGAMIRFYLVSWLGERVSADLRSAVFNNLVHLQPSYFESNHSGEIMSRLTTDTTLLQTLIGSSVSLAVRNALTLTGALTLMVITNLKLSLVILFAVPVTLVPILIFGRRVRKLSNKSQQTIAEVGSHAGEIFQSIKVVQSFNREAAEKIAFGRDVEQAFAVARSRVFQRALLTGFAIFLLMGGMIAMMWSGGVDVIEGRMTGGELGAFAFYAVMVGTAFATLSEVWGDLQRAAGAAERLVELLAETSEIPDAGTIAAASKTSLKFQSVQFAYPSRPTQLALNDFTLDIHHGESVALVGPSGAGKSTVFELILRFYDPTAGAIHFGSTDLSDLSLDSWRQKIALVPQQPALFSGDIFYNIAYGAVEPSAATVEAAATMAHAHEFIQALPDGYQSHLGAQGVRLSGGQRQRIALARAILSDPEILLLDEATSALDTESEWHVQQALTEIMRERTTIIIAHRLSTVINADRIVVMDEGQVIDSGSHD
;
A
#
# COMPACT_ATOMS: atom_id res chain seq x y z
N MET A 1 -57.48 -25.32 11.13
CA MET A 1 -56.46 -25.15 10.07
C MET A 1 -56.24 -23.67 9.89
N PRO A 2 -55.11 -23.11 10.29
CA PRO A 2 -54.64 -21.81 9.86
C PRO A 2 -53.46 -21.96 8.91
N GLU A 3 -53.44 -21.10 7.91
CA GLU A 3 -52.56 -21.04 6.76
C GLU A 3 -51.08 -20.84 7.16
N SER A 4 -50.22 -21.60 6.49
CA SER A 4 -48.78 -21.51 6.57
C SER A 4 -48.29 -20.26 5.84
N ASN A 5 -47.72 -19.33 6.59
CA ASN A 5 -47.02 -18.16 6.08
C ASN A 5 -45.65 -18.61 5.49
N LYS A 6 -45.54 -18.67 4.20
CA LYS A 6 -44.27 -18.92 3.45
C LYS A 6 -43.37 -17.67 3.60
N VAL A 7 -42.35 -17.79 4.41
CA VAL A 7 -41.23 -16.85 4.44
C VAL A 7 -40.46 -16.96 3.11
N ASN A 8 -40.48 -15.92 2.33
CA ASN A 8 -39.73 -15.77 1.08
C ASN A 8 -38.25 -15.56 1.42
N PRO A 9 -37.29 -16.36 0.89
CA PRO A 9 -35.89 -16.12 1.13
C PRO A 9 -35.47 -14.83 0.42
N SER A 10 -34.89 -13.93 1.19
CA SER A 10 -34.30 -12.67 0.77
C SER A 10 -33.37 -12.85 -0.44
N THR A 11 -33.76 -12.24 -1.57
CA THR A 11 -32.93 -12.05 -2.76
C THR A 11 -31.64 -11.34 -2.36
N PRO A 12 -30.45 -11.84 -2.74
CA PRO A 12 -29.22 -11.11 -2.54
C PRO A 12 -29.26 -9.84 -3.41
N VAL A 13 -29.07 -8.70 -2.78
CA VAL A 13 -28.88 -7.41 -3.45
C VAL A 13 -27.64 -7.56 -4.33
N MET A 14 -27.82 -7.78 -5.62
CA MET A 14 -26.75 -7.64 -6.61
C MET A 14 -26.30 -6.19 -6.62
N VAL A 15 -25.20 -5.91 -5.96
CA VAL A 15 -24.42 -4.70 -6.21
C VAL A 15 -23.85 -4.84 -7.61
N THR A 16 -24.53 -4.29 -8.59
CA THR A 16 -24.02 -4.15 -9.95
C THR A 16 -22.84 -3.19 -9.91
N PRO A 17 -21.62 -3.62 -10.27
CA PRO A 17 -20.53 -2.67 -10.49
C PRO A 17 -20.82 -1.94 -11.81
N THR A 18 -21.47 -0.79 -11.72
CA THR A 18 -21.53 0.19 -12.80
C THR A 18 -20.17 0.83 -12.98
N SER A 19 -19.20 0.10 -13.48
CA SER A 19 -17.98 0.69 -14.02
C SER A 19 -18.23 1.15 -15.46
N ALA A 20 -19.00 2.24 -15.60
CA ALA A 20 -18.84 3.09 -16.76
C ALA A 20 -17.40 3.59 -16.75
N PHE A 21 -16.65 3.29 -17.82
CA PHE A 21 -15.28 3.79 -18.03
C PHE A 21 -15.32 5.31 -18.20
N HIS A 22 -15.44 6.03 -17.10
CA HIS A 22 -15.03 7.42 -17.05
C HIS A 22 -13.50 7.38 -16.96
N ALA A 23 -12.84 8.09 -17.88
CA ALA A 23 -11.40 8.33 -17.76
C ALA A 23 -11.18 8.90 -16.35
N LYS A 24 -10.43 8.17 -15.51
CA LYS A 24 -10.17 8.62 -14.14
C LYS A 24 -9.56 10.02 -14.19
N SER A 25 -10.02 10.88 -13.32
CA SER A 25 -9.51 12.25 -13.22
C SER A 25 -7.99 12.22 -13.01
N THR A 26 -7.25 13.06 -13.72
CA THR A 26 -5.82 13.25 -13.50
C THR A 26 -5.52 14.29 -12.41
N ALA A 27 -6.55 14.83 -11.77
CA ALA A 27 -6.42 15.81 -10.69
C ALA A 27 -5.56 15.31 -9.51
N PRO A 28 -5.69 14.05 -9.03
CA PRO A 28 -4.83 13.52 -7.97
C PRO A 28 -3.35 13.48 -8.35
N LEU A 29 -3.03 13.17 -9.62
CA LEU A 29 -1.65 13.23 -10.10
C LEU A 29 -1.05 14.64 -9.97
N ARG A 30 -1.85 15.68 -10.20
CA ARG A 30 -1.39 17.07 -10.05
C ARG A 30 -1.02 17.41 -8.61
N GLN A 31 -1.70 16.87 -7.62
CA GLN A 31 -1.37 17.08 -6.21
C GLN A 31 -0.02 16.44 -5.87
N LEU A 32 0.27 15.27 -6.44
CA LEU A 32 1.54 14.58 -6.24
C LEU A 32 2.73 15.22 -6.98
N LEU A 33 2.50 16.17 -7.90
CA LEU A 33 3.57 16.95 -8.55
C LEU A 33 4.39 17.79 -7.55
N SER A 34 3.85 18.08 -6.37
CA SER A 34 4.59 18.76 -5.30
C SER A 34 5.86 18.02 -4.90
N PHE A 35 5.86 16.68 -4.94
CA PHE A 35 7.03 15.84 -4.66
C PHE A 35 8.11 15.90 -5.75
N LEU A 36 7.76 16.37 -6.95
CA LEU A 36 8.71 16.56 -8.06
C LEU A 36 9.42 17.91 -7.98
N TRP A 37 8.79 18.93 -7.39
CA TRP A 37 9.27 20.29 -7.41
C TRP A 37 10.68 20.52 -6.78
N PRO A 38 11.05 19.83 -5.68
CA PRO A 38 12.40 19.92 -5.11
C PRO A 38 13.50 19.47 -6.09
N HIS A 39 13.15 18.65 -7.08
CA HIS A 39 14.09 18.01 -8.01
C HIS A 39 14.12 18.64 -9.40
N LYS A 40 13.66 19.92 -9.56
CA LYS A 40 13.52 20.63 -10.83
C LYS A 40 14.79 20.63 -11.70
N ALA A 41 15.97 20.73 -11.11
CA ALA A 41 17.23 20.71 -11.86
C ALA A 41 17.44 19.37 -12.60
N ARG A 42 17.11 18.24 -11.97
CA ARG A 42 17.21 16.91 -12.60
C ARG A 42 16.12 16.70 -13.65
N ILE A 43 14.94 17.27 -13.46
CA ILE A 43 13.85 17.23 -14.45
C ILE A 43 14.28 17.97 -15.71
N ILE A 44 14.87 19.16 -15.57
CA ILE A 44 15.38 19.94 -16.71
C ILE A 44 16.51 19.19 -17.42
N ALA A 45 17.47 18.62 -16.68
CA ALA A 45 18.57 17.84 -17.26
C ALA A 45 18.06 16.60 -18.01
N ALA A 46 17.06 15.89 -17.45
CA ALA A 46 16.41 14.77 -18.10
C ALA A 46 15.67 15.20 -19.38
N GLY A 47 15.01 16.36 -19.35
CA GLY A 47 14.36 16.95 -20.52
C GLY A 47 15.33 17.29 -21.63
N VAL A 48 16.47 17.89 -21.32
CA VAL A 48 17.55 18.18 -22.29
C VAL A 48 18.10 16.88 -22.91
N ALA A 49 18.43 15.89 -22.07
CA ALA A 49 18.90 14.59 -22.55
C ALA A 49 17.84 13.88 -23.44
N LEU A 50 16.57 14.08 -23.16
CA LEU A 50 15.46 13.52 -23.90
C LEU A 50 15.32 14.17 -25.29
N VAL A 51 15.37 15.50 -25.37
CA VAL A 51 15.35 16.23 -26.66
C VAL A 51 16.56 15.85 -27.51
N PHE A 52 17.73 15.79 -26.89
CA PHE A 52 18.96 15.35 -27.55
C PHE A 52 18.84 13.93 -28.13
N THR A 53 18.37 12.97 -27.36
CA THR A 53 18.21 11.59 -27.83
C THR A 53 17.14 11.44 -28.90
N ALA A 54 16.06 12.22 -28.84
CA ALA A 54 15.04 12.24 -29.89
C ALA A 54 15.58 12.84 -31.19
N GLY A 55 16.35 13.93 -31.11
CA GLY A 55 17.03 14.53 -32.26
C GLY A 55 18.05 13.58 -32.90
N ALA A 56 18.89 12.94 -32.10
CA ALA A 56 19.86 11.94 -32.58
C ALA A 56 19.15 10.74 -33.27
N GLN A 57 18.02 10.29 -32.71
CA GLN A 57 17.23 9.21 -33.30
C GLN A 57 16.62 9.62 -34.67
N LEU A 58 16.15 10.85 -34.82
CA LEU A 58 15.65 11.38 -36.09
C LEU A 58 16.76 11.53 -37.14
N SER A 59 17.97 11.91 -36.71
CA SER A 59 19.12 12.07 -37.59
C SER A 59 19.60 10.74 -38.21
N LEU A 60 19.25 9.58 -37.62
CA LEU A 60 19.56 8.27 -38.21
C LEU A 60 18.88 8.06 -39.57
N GLY A 61 17.65 8.61 -39.76
CA GLY A 61 16.99 8.53 -41.07
C GLY A 61 17.75 9.29 -42.16
N TYR A 62 18.36 10.43 -41.82
CA TYR A 62 19.25 11.16 -42.74
C TYR A 62 20.54 10.38 -42.98
N GLY A 63 21.07 9.69 -41.94
CA GLY A 63 22.22 8.75 -42.11
C GLY A 63 21.91 7.62 -43.06
N VAL A 64 20.70 7.07 -43.05
CA VAL A 64 20.28 6.04 -44.02
C VAL A 64 20.22 6.61 -45.44
N LYS A 65 19.78 7.86 -45.63
CA LYS A 65 19.79 8.55 -46.92
C LYS A 65 21.22 8.64 -47.49
N ILE A 66 22.15 9.19 -46.70
CA ILE A 66 23.58 9.33 -47.11
C ILE A 66 24.20 8.01 -47.43
N LEU A 67 23.92 6.97 -46.61
CA LEU A 67 24.47 5.63 -46.84
C LEU A 67 24.05 5.04 -48.17
N ILE A 68 22.80 5.23 -48.59
CA ILE A 68 22.25 4.67 -49.83
C ILE A 68 22.70 5.53 -51.03
N ASP A 69 22.57 6.86 -50.97
CA ASP A 69 22.81 7.74 -52.09
C ASP A 69 24.31 7.94 -52.35
N ASP A 70 25.09 8.30 -51.29
CA ASP A 70 26.53 8.61 -51.43
C ASP A 70 27.40 7.37 -51.20
N GLY A 71 27.04 6.51 -50.24
CA GLY A 71 27.81 5.31 -49.88
C GLY A 71 27.73 4.20 -50.94
N PHE A 72 26.51 3.84 -51.37
CA PHE A 72 26.33 2.78 -52.37
C PHE A 72 26.16 3.34 -53.80
N GLY A 73 25.55 4.52 -53.95
CA GLY A 73 25.30 5.14 -55.25
C GLY A 73 26.52 5.88 -55.85
N GLY A 74 27.39 6.41 -54.99
CA GLY A 74 28.57 7.17 -55.41
C GLY A 74 29.71 6.37 -56.05
N GLY A 75 29.75 5.04 -55.87
CA GLY A 75 30.78 4.17 -56.45
C GLY A 75 32.20 4.34 -55.87
N ASP A 76 32.36 5.17 -54.82
CA ASP A 76 33.63 5.41 -54.14
C ASP A 76 33.58 4.99 -52.66
N LEU A 77 34.67 4.38 -52.15
CA LEU A 77 34.80 3.97 -50.77
C LEU A 77 34.79 5.16 -49.78
N SER A 78 35.17 6.35 -50.21
CA SER A 78 35.20 7.56 -49.37
C SER A 78 33.79 7.94 -48.88
N GLY A 79 32.79 7.94 -49.74
CA GLY A 79 31.38 8.21 -49.37
C GLY A 79 30.81 7.18 -48.40
N LEU A 80 31.21 5.90 -48.59
CA LEU A 80 30.81 4.86 -47.65
C LEU A 80 31.42 5.06 -46.25
N TYR A 81 32.73 5.41 -46.17
CA TYR A 81 33.38 5.70 -44.89
C TYR A 81 32.76 6.90 -44.17
N GLU A 82 32.41 7.96 -44.89
CA GLU A 82 31.76 9.15 -44.34
C GLU A 82 30.37 8.80 -43.77
N ALA A 83 29.55 8.08 -44.53
CA ALA A 83 28.21 7.66 -44.10
C ALA A 83 28.24 6.75 -42.86
N VAL A 84 29.14 5.74 -42.87
CA VAL A 84 29.29 4.83 -41.73
C VAL A 84 29.79 5.57 -40.49
N SER A 85 30.79 6.46 -40.66
CA SER A 85 31.32 7.28 -39.55
C SER A 85 30.24 8.19 -38.94
N PHE A 86 29.41 8.80 -39.78
CA PHE A 86 28.28 9.64 -39.34
C PHE A 86 27.27 8.82 -38.54
N ILE A 87 26.85 7.65 -39.03
CA ILE A 87 25.91 6.77 -38.33
C ILE A 87 26.51 6.29 -37.00
N LEU A 88 27.80 5.92 -36.98
CA LEU A 88 28.48 5.50 -35.75
C LEU A 88 28.52 6.64 -34.71
N MET A 89 28.88 7.85 -35.14
CA MET A 89 28.88 9.04 -34.26
C MET A 89 27.51 9.30 -33.65
N ILE A 90 26.45 9.23 -34.46
CA ILE A 90 25.07 9.39 -33.96
C ILE A 90 24.73 8.24 -32.99
N GLY A 91 25.12 7.01 -33.30
CA GLY A 91 24.93 5.84 -32.45
C GLY A 91 25.56 6.02 -31.06
N VAL A 92 26.81 6.48 -31.01
CA VAL A 92 27.53 6.77 -29.76
C VAL A 92 26.83 7.91 -28.99
N ALA A 93 26.49 9.00 -29.69
CA ALA A 93 25.78 10.15 -29.10
C ALA A 93 24.41 9.74 -28.51
N MET A 94 23.67 8.90 -29.25
CA MET A 94 22.38 8.36 -28.81
C MET A 94 22.53 7.45 -27.59
N ALA A 95 23.53 6.57 -27.57
CA ALA A 95 23.80 5.68 -26.44
C ALA A 95 24.16 6.48 -25.18
N ALA A 96 25.05 7.48 -25.29
CA ALA A 96 25.42 8.34 -24.17
C ALA A 96 24.21 9.16 -23.65
N GLY A 97 23.45 9.77 -24.55
CA GLY A 97 22.24 10.52 -24.19
C GLY A 97 21.16 9.63 -23.55
N ALA A 98 20.98 8.42 -24.07
CA ALA A 98 20.03 7.45 -23.51
C ALA A 98 20.43 6.99 -22.09
N MET A 99 21.73 6.75 -21.86
CA MET A 99 22.27 6.40 -20.56
C MET A 99 22.03 7.50 -19.52
N ILE A 100 22.38 8.75 -19.86
CA ILE A 100 22.18 9.92 -18.99
C ILE A 100 20.69 10.11 -18.68
N ARG A 101 19.85 10.08 -19.70
CA ARG A 101 18.40 10.20 -19.56
C ARG A 101 17.84 9.11 -18.67
N PHE A 102 18.20 7.85 -18.91
CA PHE A 102 17.71 6.71 -18.14
C PHE A 102 18.07 6.84 -16.66
N TYR A 103 19.32 7.19 -16.36
CA TYR A 103 19.78 7.40 -14.99
C TYR A 103 19.00 8.51 -14.29
N LEU A 104 18.86 9.69 -14.92
CA LEU A 104 18.18 10.83 -14.33
C LEU A 104 16.69 10.56 -14.07
N VAL A 105 16.01 9.95 -15.03
CA VAL A 105 14.57 9.68 -14.94
C VAL A 105 14.28 8.55 -13.95
N SER A 106 15.07 7.47 -13.97
CA SER A 106 14.91 6.37 -13.01
C SER A 106 15.21 6.84 -11.59
N TRP A 107 16.28 7.62 -11.39
CA TRP A 107 16.59 8.21 -10.09
C TRP A 107 15.42 9.06 -9.56
N LEU A 108 14.80 9.86 -10.44
CA LEU A 108 13.66 10.69 -10.07
C LEU A 108 12.46 9.84 -9.63
N GLY A 109 12.16 8.77 -10.35
CA GLY A 109 11.10 7.83 -10.00
C GLY A 109 11.32 7.18 -8.63
N GLU A 110 12.55 6.70 -8.36
CA GLU A 110 12.93 6.10 -7.07
C GLU A 110 12.82 7.12 -5.93
N ARG A 111 13.33 8.34 -6.13
CA ARG A 111 13.31 9.38 -5.09
C ARG A 111 11.89 9.80 -4.72
N VAL A 112 11.05 10.08 -5.71
CA VAL A 112 9.65 10.46 -5.46
C VAL A 112 8.89 9.33 -4.80
N SER A 113 9.14 8.07 -5.19
CA SER A 113 8.54 6.90 -4.54
C SER A 113 8.95 6.80 -3.06
N ALA A 114 10.22 7.03 -2.74
CA ALA A 114 10.71 7.03 -1.36
C ALA A 114 10.07 8.16 -0.54
N ASP A 115 9.99 9.37 -1.09
CA ASP A 115 9.38 10.52 -0.42
C ASP A 115 7.88 10.30 -0.17
N LEU A 116 7.16 9.72 -1.14
CA LEU A 116 5.75 9.37 -1.00
C LEU A 116 5.52 8.30 0.08
N ARG A 117 6.32 7.23 0.08
CA ARG A 117 6.23 6.19 1.11
C ARG A 117 6.45 6.76 2.50
N SER A 118 7.45 7.62 2.66
CA SER A 118 7.71 8.29 3.94
C SER A 118 6.56 9.20 4.35
N ALA A 119 6.01 10.00 3.43
CA ALA A 119 4.91 10.90 3.72
C ALA A 119 3.63 10.15 4.11
N VAL A 120 3.27 9.09 3.36
CA VAL A 120 2.11 8.24 3.67
C VAL A 120 2.30 7.53 5.00
N PHE A 121 3.47 6.94 5.26
CA PHE A 121 3.75 6.27 6.52
C PHE A 121 3.67 7.23 7.71
N ASN A 122 4.28 8.41 7.58
CA ASN A 122 4.23 9.43 8.62
C ASN A 122 2.80 9.89 8.92
N ASN A 123 1.94 10.01 7.91
CA ASN A 123 0.53 10.34 8.13
C ASN A 123 -0.21 9.20 8.84
N LEU A 124 -0.05 7.97 8.35
CA LEU A 124 -0.74 6.80 8.89
C LEU A 124 -0.44 6.54 10.37
N VAL A 125 0.81 6.68 10.80
CA VAL A 125 1.23 6.43 12.20
C VAL A 125 0.52 7.36 13.19
N HIS A 126 0.06 8.54 12.75
CA HIS A 126 -0.64 9.51 13.60
C HIS A 126 -2.18 9.36 13.57
N LEU A 127 -2.71 8.44 12.75
CA LEU A 127 -4.15 8.17 12.73
C LEU A 127 -4.58 7.36 13.96
N GLN A 128 -5.84 7.54 14.36
CA GLN A 128 -6.44 6.81 15.46
C GLN A 128 -6.59 5.30 15.14
N PRO A 129 -6.63 4.42 16.16
CA PRO A 129 -6.78 2.97 15.98
C PRO A 129 -8.03 2.55 15.20
N SER A 130 -9.16 3.30 15.33
CA SER A 130 -10.42 3.03 14.61
C SER A 130 -10.22 2.99 13.08
N TYR A 131 -9.29 3.77 12.56
CA TYR A 131 -8.94 3.73 11.14
C TYR A 131 -8.41 2.35 10.73
N PHE A 132 -7.54 1.76 11.55
CA PHE A 132 -6.94 0.44 11.28
C PHE A 132 -7.89 -0.72 11.57
N GLU A 133 -8.88 -0.54 12.42
CA GLU A 133 -9.96 -1.50 12.65
C GLU A 133 -10.93 -1.58 11.48
N SER A 134 -11.23 -0.44 10.86
CA SER A 134 -12.13 -0.35 9.70
C SER A 134 -11.44 -0.68 8.37
N ASN A 135 -10.11 -0.47 8.28
CA ASN A 135 -9.33 -0.69 7.08
C ASN A 135 -8.36 -1.88 7.24
N HIS A 136 -8.47 -2.86 6.35
CA HIS A 136 -7.61 -4.04 6.41
C HIS A 136 -6.14 -3.69 6.22
N SER A 137 -5.27 -4.15 7.11
CA SER A 137 -3.82 -3.90 7.06
C SER A 137 -3.20 -4.31 5.72
N GLY A 138 -3.69 -5.39 5.09
CA GLY A 138 -3.26 -5.82 3.76
C GLY A 138 -3.57 -4.81 2.65
N GLU A 139 -4.69 -4.09 2.73
CA GLU A 139 -5.04 -3.03 1.79
C GLU A 139 -4.11 -1.83 1.97
N ILE A 140 -3.91 -1.37 3.20
CA ILE A 140 -2.98 -0.27 3.52
C ILE A 140 -1.57 -0.60 3.01
N MET A 141 -1.07 -1.81 3.26
CA MET A 141 0.24 -2.27 2.77
C MET A 141 0.31 -2.34 1.25
N SER A 142 -0.75 -2.76 0.58
CA SER A 142 -0.84 -2.76 -0.89
C SER A 142 -0.79 -1.33 -1.44
N ARG A 143 -1.48 -0.38 -0.83
CA ARG A 143 -1.42 1.04 -1.22
C ARG A 143 -0.02 1.62 -1.03
N LEU A 144 0.64 1.31 0.10
CA LEU A 144 1.99 1.79 0.40
C LEU A 144 3.06 1.20 -0.52
N THR A 145 2.89 -0.05 -0.99
CA THR A 145 3.89 -0.74 -1.81
C THR A 145 3.54 -0.71 -3.30
N THR A 146 2.40 -1.26 -3.69
CA THR A 146 2.01 -1.42 -5.10
C THR A 146 1.66 -0.09 -5.76
N ASP A 147 0.86 0.76 -5.09
CA ASP A 147 0.43 2.03 -5.68
C ASP A 147 1.59 3.02 -5.81
N THR A 148 2.51 3.07 -4.85
CA THR A 148 3.74 3.88 -4.97
C THR A 148 4.64 3.38 -6.10
N THR A 149 4.71 2.05 -6.33
CA THR A 149 5.48 1.47 -7.43
C THR A 149 4.86 1.79 -8.80
N LEU A 150 3.54 1.87 -8.91
CA LEU A 150 2.87 2.35 -10.13
C LEU A 150 3.24 3.80 -10.46
N LEU A 151 3.28 4.67 -9.46
CA LEU A 151 3.74 6.06 -9.63
C LEU A 151 5.23 6.15 -9.95
N GLN A 152 6.06 5.33 -9.30
CA GLN A 152 7.48 5.20 -9.62
C GLN A 152 7.70 4.85 -11.09
N THR A 153 6.96 3.86 -11.61
CA THR A 153 7.02 3.46 -13.02
C THR A 153 6.56 4.57 -13.95
N LEU A 154 5.46 5.27 -13.61
CA LEU A 154 4.99 6.41 -14.40
C LEU A 154 6.05 7.51 -14.51
N ILE A 155 6.63 7.94 -13.40
CA ILE A 155 7.63 9.02 -13.33
C ILE A 155 8.96 8.55 -13.88
N GLY A 156 9.42 7.36 -13.47
CA GLY A 156 10.75 6.80 -13.77
C GLY A 156 10.91 6.25 -15.19
N SER A 157 9.82 6.03 -15.94
CA SER A 157 9.91 5.53 -17.32
C SER A 157 8.83 6.06 -18.24
N SER A 158 7.54 5.90 -17.90
CA SER A 158 6.43 6.07 -18.83
C SER A 158 6.30 7.50 -19.36
N VAL A 159 6.45 8.53 -18.49
CA VAL A 159 6.41 9.94 -18.90
C VAL A 159 7.57 10.26 -19.86
N SER A 160 8.77 9.80 -19.55
CA SER A 160 9.94 10.00 -20.42
C SER A 160 9.77 9.31 -21.78
N LEU A 161 9.21 8.09 -21.80
CA LEU A 161 8.86 7.37 -23.04
C LEU A 161 7.80 8.12 -23.84
N ALA A 162 6.76 8.63 -23.17
CA ALA A 162 5.71 9.41 -23.84
C ALA A 162 6.26 10.66 -24.51
N VAL A 163 7.02 11.49 -23.78
CA VAL A 163 7.57 12.74 -24.31
C VAL A 163 8.56 12.46 -25.46
N ARG A 164 9.45 11.47 -25.30
CA ARG A 164 10.37 11.06 -26.38
C ARG A 164 9.60 10.63 -27.63
N ASN A 165 8.62 9.72 -27.48
CA ASN A 165 7.88 9.22 -28.63
C ASN A 165 6.96 10.29 -29.24
N ALA A 166 6.46 11.25 -28.48
CA ALA A 166 5.75 12.41 -29.02
C ALA A 166 6.67 13.30 -29.86
N LEU A 167 7.89 13.57 -29.39
CA LEU A 167 8.89 14.35 -30.15
C LEU A 167 9.34 13.60 -31.41
N THR A 168 9.63 12.30 -31.31
CA THR A 168 10.04 11.51 -32.48
C THR A 168 8.90 11.34 -33.47
N LEU A 169 7.65 11.17 -33.02
CA LEU A 169 6.47 11.13 -33.88
C LEU A 169 6.29 12.42 -34.67
N THR A 170 6.31 13.57 -33.95
CA THR A 170 6.16 14.89 -34.59
C THR A 170 7.31 15.15 -35.56
N GLY A 171 8.55 14.89 -35.16
CA GLY A 171 9.73 15.06 -36.00
C GLY A 171 9.72 14.14 -37.22
N ALA A 172 9.39 12.84 -37.05
CA ALA A 172 9.33 11.90 -38.16
C ALA A 172 8.23 12.27 -39.17
N LEU A 173 7.03 12.64 -38.69
CA LEU A 173 5.94 13.11 -39.57
C LEU A 173 6.35 14.34 -40.35
N THR A 174 7.01 15.33 -39.70
CA THR A 174 7.49 16.54 -40.35
C THR A 174 8.52 16.23 -41.43
N LEU A 175 9.50 15.37 -41.12
CA LEU A 175 10.54 14.95 -42.07
C LEU A 175 9.94 14.15 -43.23
N MET A 176 8.96 13.29 -43.00
CA MET A 176 8.25 12.56 -44.05
C MET A 176 7.52 13.53 -45.02
N VAL A 177 6.81 14.51 -44.50
CA VAL A 177 6.10 15.51 -45.33
C VAL A 177 7.07 16.33 -46.17
N ILE A 178 8.23 16.74 -45.60
CA ILE A 178 9.27 17.47 -46.32
C ILE A 178 9.91 16.61 -47.41
N THR A 179 10.13 15.30 -47.13
CA THR A 179 10.78 14.38 -48.08
C THR A 179 9.86 14.09 -49.28
N ASN A 180 8.61 13.66 -49.02
CA ASN A 180 7.65 13.36 -50.10
C ASN A 180 6.22 13.43 -49.58
N LEU A 181 5.49 14.48 -50.00
CA LEU A 181 4.09 14.71 -49.58
C LEU A 181 3.14 13.61 -50.07
N LYS A 182 3.35 13.08 -51.30
CA LYS A 182 2.49 12.03 -51.88
C LYS A 182 2.56 10.74 -51.05
N LEU A 183 3.77 10.29 -50.73
CA LEU A 183 3.97 9.10 -49.91
C LEU A 183 3.47 9.32 -48.46
N SER A 184 3.59 10.52 -47.92
CA SER A 184 3.09 10.89 -46.61
C SER A 184 1.55 10.78 -46.55
N LEU A 185 0.85 11.17 -47.60
CA LEU A 185 -0.60 11.01 -47.72
C LEU A 185 -0.99 9.52 -47.81
N VAL A 186 -0.21 8.68 -48.52
CA VAL A 186 -0.45 7.21 -48.56
C VAL A 186 -0.42 6.62 -47.16
N ILE A 187 0.60 6.99 -46.37
CA ILE A 187 0.69 6.50 -44.98
C ILE A 187 -0.43 7.08 -44.11
N LEU A 188 -0.75 8.37 -44.26
CA LEU A 188 -1.85 9.00 -43.52
C LEU A 188 -3.19 8.28 -43.74
N PHE A 189 -3.46 7.80 -44.97
CA PHE A 189 -4.62 6.98 -45.26
C PHE A 189 -4.48 5.53 -44.78
N ALA A 190 -3.28 4.95 -44.79
CA ALA A 190 -3.05 3.58 -44.31
C ALA A 190 -3.25 3.45 -42.79
N VAL A 191 -2.93 4.52 -42.01
CA VAL A 191 -3.09 4.53 -40.55
C VAL A 191 -4.53 4.27 -40.10
N PRO A 192 -5.56 4.99 -40.54
CA PRO A 192 -6.95 4.70 -40.19
C PRO A 192 -7.41 3.29 -40.61
N VAL A 193 -7.02 2.83 -41.79
CA VAL A 193 -7.35 1.48 -42.31
C VAL A 193 -6.80 0.39 -41.37
N THR A 194 -5.63 0.62 -40.79
CA THR A 194 -5.01 -0.29 -39.82
C THR A 194 -5.61 -0.14 -38.43
N LEU A 195 -5.84 1.12 -38.00
CA LEU A 195 -6.23 1.43 -36.61
C LEU A 195 -7.69 1.05 -36.32
N VAL A 196 -8.62 1.25 -37.25
CA VAL A 196 -10.05 0.98 -37.04
C VAL A 196 -10.33 -0.49 -36.71
N PRO A 197 -9.84 -1.49 -37.46
CA PRO A 197 -9.98 -2.88 -37.07
C PRO A 197 -9.33 -3.23 -35.74
N ILE A 198 -8.14 -2.67 -35.45
CA ILE A 198 -7.44 -2.88 -34.18
C ILE A 198 -8.29 -2.37 -33.00
N LEU A 199 -8.93 -1.23 -33.13
CA LEU A 199 -9.81 -0.67 -32.08
C LEU A 199 -11.07 -1.53 -31.88
N ILE A 200 -11.68 -2.01 -32.97
CA ILE A 200 -12.89 -2.86 -32.90
C ILE A 200 -12.59 -4.20 -32.23
N PHE A 201 -11.60 -4.92 -32.73
CA PHE A 201 -11.18 -6.20 -32.15
C PHE A 201 -10.54 -6.06 -30.77
N GLY A 202 -9.81 -5.00 -30.52
CA GLY A 202 -9.19 -4.68 -29.23
C GLY A 202 -10.21 -4.57 -28.10
N ARG A 203 -11.41 -4.05 -28.37
CA ARG A 203 -12.51 -4.01 -27.37
C ARG A 203 -12.93 -5.41 -26.92
N ARG A 204 -13.01 -6.39 -27.86
CA ARG A 204 -13.34 -7.79 -27.53
C ARG A 204 -12.24 -8.44 -26.70
N VAL A 205 -10.98 -8.25 -27.11
CA VAL A 205 -9.81 -8.75 -26.36
C VAL A 205 -9.79 -8.17 -24.95
N ARG A 206 -10.06 -6.88 -24.79
CA ARG A 206 -10.14 -6.21 -23.48
C ARG A 206 -11.22 -6.80 -22.57
N LYS A 207 -12.43 -7.04 -23.10
CA LYS A 207 -13.53 -7.68 -22.35
C LYS A 207 -13.14 -9.08 -21.87
N LEU A 208 -12.51 -9.87 -22.74
CA LEU A 208 -12.03 -11.22 -22.39
C LEU A 208 -10.86 -11.17 -21.40
N SER A 209 -10.00 -10.14 -21.50
CA SER A 209 -8.90 -9.94 -20.54
C SER A 209 -9.42 -9.66 -19.13
N ASN A 210 -10.41 -8.77 -18.99
CA ASN A 210 -11.05 -8.49 -17.70
C ASN A 210 -11.70 -9.73 -17.10
N LYS A 211 -12.44 -10.50 -17.93
CA LYS A 211 -13.04 -11.77 -17.48
C LYS A 211 -11.99 -12.79 -17.06
N SER A 212 -10.88 -12.89 -17.79
CA SER A 212 -9.78 -13.79 -17.43
C SER A 212 -9.09 -13.37 -16.11
N GLN A 213 -8.93 -12.06 -15.85
CA GLN A 213 -8.40 -11.60 -14.57
C GLN A 213 -9.35 -11.90 -13.41
N GLN A 214 -10.65 -11.73 -13.62
CA GLN A 214 -11.67 -12.06 -12.63
C GLN A 214 -11.63 -13.55 -12.27
N THR A 215 -11.64 -14.46 -13.26
CA THR A 215 -11.59 -15.90 -12.99
C THR A 215 -10.29 -16.33 -12.30
N ILE A 216 -9.15 -15.70 -12.62
CA ILE A 216 -7.88 -15.97 -11.90
C ILE A 216 -7.95 -15.47 -10.45
N ALA A 217 -8.59 -14.33 -10.19
CA ALA A 217 -8.79 -13.83 -8.83
C ALA A 217 -9.70 -14.76 -8.01
N GLU A 218 -10.76 -15.31 -8.62
CA GLU A 218 -11.63 -16.32 -8.00
C GLU A 218 -10.85 -17.57 -7.60
N VAL A 219 -9.99 -18.10 -8.49
CA VAL A 219 -9.09 -19.23 -8.19
C VAL A 219 -8.14 -18.90 -7.03
N GLY A 220 -7.57 -17.69 -7.01
CA GLY A 220 -6.68 -17.23 -5.93
C GLY A 220 -7.40 -17.10 -4.59
N SER A 221 -8.64 -16.57 -4.59
CA SER A 221 -9.47 -16.44 -3.39
C SER A 221 -9.82 -17.81 -2.81
N HIS A 222 -10.24 -18.77 -3.65
CA HIS A 222 -10.53 -20.14 -3.23
C HIS A 222 -9.30 -20.82 -2.61
N ALA A 223 -8.12 -20.72 -3.24
CA ALA A 223 -6.88 -21.26 -2.68
C ALA A 223 -6.54 -20.62 -1.33
N GLY A 224 -6.71 -19.29 -1.20
CA GLY A 224 -6.47 -18.55 0.03
C GLY A 224 -7.35 -19.03 1.19
N GLU A 225 -8.64 -19.23 0.94
CA GLU A 225 -9.60 -19.74 1.92
C GLU A 225 -9.19 -21.15 2.44
N ILE A 226 -8.85 -22.06 1.50
CA ILE A 226 -8.41 -23.41 1.84
C ILE A 226 -7.12 -23.37 2.67
N PHE A 227 -6.13 -22.57 2.27
CA PHE A 227 -4.85 -22.50 3.00
C PHE A 227 -4.99 -21.86 4.37
N GLN A 228 -5.84 -20.86 4.54
CA GLN A 228 -6.15 -20.29 5.84
C GLN A 228 -6.83 -21.32 6.78
N SER A 229 -7.65 -22.20 6.20
CA SER A 229 -8.42 -23.23 6.92
C SER A 229 -7.83 -24.62 6.77
N ILE A 230 -6.53 -24.75 6.43
CA ILE A 230 -5.93 -26.05 6.05
C ILE A 230 -6.07 -27.13 7.14
N LYS A 231 -5.99 -26.75 8.42
CA LYS A 231 -6.18 -27.68 9.53
C LYS A 231 -7.60 -28.27 9.54
N VAL A 232 -8.61 -27.48 9.15
CA VAL A 232 -10.00 -27.93 9.06
C VAL A 232 -10.14 -28.90 7.89
N VAL A 233 -9.61 -28.56 6.72
CA VAL A 233 -9.65 -29.43 5.53
C VAL A 233 -9.03 -30.79 5.85
N GLN A 234 -7.86 -30.82 6.48
CA GLN A 234 -7.15 -32.04 6.84
C GLN A 234 -7.85 -32.82 7.96
N SER A 235 -8.39 -32.14 8.98
CA SER A 235 -9.10 -32.81 10.07
C SER A 235 -10.37 -33.56 9.61
N PHE A 236 -10.97 -33.10 8.50
CA PHE A 236 -12.14 -33.75 7.90
C PHE A 236 -11.80 -34.65 6.69
N ASN A 237 -10.50 -34.87 6.39
CA ASN A 237 -10.02 -35.66 5.23
C ASN A 237 -10.66 -35.19 3.89
N ARG A 238 -10.75 -33.87 3.67
CA ARG A 238 -11.42 -33.28 2.50
C ARG A 238 -10.47 -32.90 1.37
N GLU A 239 -9.18 -33.19 1.45
CA GLU A 239 -8.16 -32.81 0.46
C GLU A 239 -8.50 -33.26 -0.96
N ALA A 240 -9.05 -34.48 -1.11
CA ALA A 240 -9.45 -35.00 -2.41
C ALA A 240 -10.62 -34.21 -3.01
N ALA A 241 -11.60 -33.81 -2.21
CA ALA A 241 -12.75 -33.03 -2.64
C ALA A 241 -12.33 -31.60 -3.06
N GLU A 242 -11.50 -30.96 -2.23
CA GLU A 242 -10.99 -29.61 -2.53
C GLU A 242 -10.08 -29.59 -3.76
N LYS A 243 -9.25 -30.61 -3.96
CA LYS A 243 -8.43 -30.77 -5.16
C LYS A 243 -9.29 -30.86 -6.43
N ILE A 244 -10.41 -31.56 -6.38
CA ILE A 244 -11.34 -31.67 -7.53
C ILE A 244 -12.06 -30.32 -7.76
N ALA A 245 -12.50 -29.65 -6.70
CA ALA A 245 -13.15 -28.34 -6.79
C ALA A 245 -12.21 -27.30 -7.39
N PHE A 246 -11.02 -27.14 -6.82
CA PHE A 246 -9.98 -26.25 -7.31
C PHE A 246 -9.58 -26.55 -8.77
N GLY A 247 -9.46 -27.83 -9.12
CA GLY A 247 -9.18 -28.26 -10.50
C GLY A 247 -10.24 -27.78 -11.51
N ARG A 248 -11.52 -27.78 -11.15
CA ARG A 248 -12.61 -27.22 -11.98
C ARG A 248 -12.47 -25.74 -12.19
N ASP A 249 -12.15 -24.99 -11.13
CA ASP A 249 -11.98 -23.53 -11.22
C ASP A 249 -10.79 -23.16 -12.10
N VAL A 250 -9.68 -23.90 -11.99
CA VAL A 250 -8.50 -23.75 -12.86
C VAL A 250 -8.84 -24.02 -14.32
N GLU A 251 -9.59 -25.11 -14.63
CA GLU A 251 -10.02 -25.43 -16.00
C GLU A 251 -10.97 -24.37 -16.57
N GLN A 252 -11.86 -23.83 -15.75
CA GLN A 252 -12.74 -22.74 -16.15
C GLN A 252 -11.94 -21.47 -16.47
N ALA A 253 -10.97 -21.10 -15.63
CA ALA A 253 -10.06 -19.98 -15.86
C ALA A 253 -9.24 -20.19 -17.14
N PHE A 254 -8.73 -21.41 -17.38
CA PHE A 254 -8.02 -21.77 -18.61
C PHE A 254 -8.90 -21.64 -19.87
N ALA A 255 -10.15 -22.07 -19.83
CA ALA A 255 -11.06 -21.94 -20.97
C ALA A 255 -11.27 -20.46 -21.38
N VAL A 256 -11.43 -19.56 -20.39
CA VAL A 256 -11.53 -18.11 -20.63
C VAL A 256 -10.22 -17.57 -21.18
N ALA A 257 -9.08 -17.97 -20.58
CA ALA A 257 -7.76 -17.55 -21.02
C ALA A 257 -7.47 -18.01 -22.45
N ARG A 258 -7.81 -19.26 -22.83
CA ARG A 258 -7.67 -19.78 -24.17
C ARG A 258 -8.43 -18.95 -25.20
N SER A 259 -9.67 -18.57 -24.88
CA SER A 259 -10.48 -17.71 -25.76
C SER A 259 -9.84 -16.33 -25.93
N ARG A 260 -9.32 -15.73 -24.85
CA ARG A 260 -8.58 -14.46 -24.89
C ARG A 260 -7.34 -14.55 -25.77
N VAL A 261 -6.52 -15.60 -25.58
CA VAL A 261 -5.29 -15.82 -26.35
C VAL A 261 -5.59 -15.97 -27.83
N PHE A 262 -6.60 -16.74 -28.20
CA PHE A 262 -7.01 -16.92 -29.59
C PHE A 262 -7.43 -15.59 -30.24
N GLN A 263 -8.29 -14.81 -29.59
CA GLN A 263 -8.70 -13.50 -30.09
C GLN A 263 -7.52 -12.52 -30.21
N ARG A 264 -6.58 -12.57 -29.27
CA ARG A 264 -5.36 -11.76 -29.33
C ARG A 264 -4.45 -12.19 -30.48
N ALA A 265 -4.31 -13.50 -30.72
CA ALA A 265 -3.52 -14.02 -31.82
C ALA A 265 -4.06 -13.57 -33.19
N LEU A 266 -5.40 -13.66 -33.38
CA LEU A 266 -6.06 -13.15 -34.59
C LEU A 266 -5.83 -11.66 -34.78
N LEU A 267 -5.99 -10.85 -33.70
CA LEU A 267 -5.76 -9.41 -33.76
C LEU A 267 -4.32 -9.10 -34.16
N THR A 268 -3.34 -9.79 -33.54
CA THR A 268 -1.92 -9.59 -33.83
C THR A 268 -1.59 -9.97 -35.27
N GLY A 269 -2.05 -11.13 -35.74
CA GLY A 269 -1.82 -11.57 -37.12
C GLY A 269 -2.40 -10.59 -38.12
N PHE A 270 -3.62 -10.12 -37.88
CA PHE A 270 -4.29 -9.16 -38.76
C PHE A 270 -3.59 -7.79 -38.76
N ALA A 271 -3.14 -7.32 -37.59
CA ALA A 271 -2.37 -6.07 -37.47
C ALA A 271 -1.04 -6.15 -38.24
N ILE A 272 -0.30 -7.27 -38.12
CA ILE A 272 0.93 -7.50 -38.89
C ILE A 272 0.66 -7.51 -40.39
N PHE A 273 -0.41 -8.21 -40.83
CA PHE A 273 -0.78 -8.27 -42.25
C PHE A 273 -1.07 -6.87 -42.82
N LEU A 274 -1.84 -6.05 -42.12
CA LEU A 274 -2.16 -4.68 -42.56
C LEU A 274 -0.92 -3.79 -42.58
N LEU A 275 -0.05 -3.90 -41.56
CA LEU A 275 1.18 -3.12 -41.47
C LEU A 275 2.14 -3.49 -42.63
N MET A 276 2.31 -4.78 -42.91
CA MET A 276 3.13 -5.26 -44.03
C MET A 276 2.54 -4.82 -45.37
N GLY A 277 1.20 -4.93 -45.53
CA GLY A 277 0.50 -4.44 -46.73
C GLY A 277 0.72 -2.96 -46.98
N GLY A 278 0.61 -2.13 -45.94
CA GLY A 278 0.92 -0.69 -46.00
C GLY A 278 2.36 -0.40 -46.38
N MET A 279 3.31 -1.16 -45.82
CA MET A 279 4.73 -1.01 -46.14
C MET A 279 5.05 -1.41 -47.59
N ILE A 280 4.45 -2.49 -48.07
CA ILE A 280 4.60 -2.92 -49.47
C ILE A 280 4.00 -1.89 -50.42
N ALA A 281 2.80 -1.36 -50.13
CA ALA A 281 2.16 -0.32 -50.95
C ALA A 281 3.00 0.97 -51.01
N MET A 282 3.61 1.36 -49.85
CA MET A 282 4.54 2.48 -49.80
C MET A 282 5.81 2.23 -50.64
N MET A 283 6.42 1.05 -50.49
CA MET A 283 7.61 0.66 -51.27
C MET A 283 7.32 0.60 -52.77
N TRP A 284 6.15 0.10 -53.15
CA TRP A 284 5.69 0.09 -54.56
C TRP A 284 5.56 1.52 -55.11
N SER A 285 4.79 2.37 -54.44
CA SER A 285 4.58 3.76 -54.89
C SER A 285 5.89 4.56 -54.90
N GLY A 286 6.72 4.44 -53.85
CA GLY A 286 8.03 5.09 -53.76
C GLY A 286 9.04 4.56 -54.78
N GLY A 287 9.04 3.25 -55.05
CA GLY A 287 9.89 2.62 -56.06
C GLY A 287 9.58 3.14 -57.47
N VAL A 288 8.29 3.35 -57.82
CA VAL A 288 7.89 4.02 -59.06
C VAL A 288 8.47 5.44 -59.13
N ASP A 289 8.35 6.21 -58.05
CA ASP A 289 8.89 7.60 -58.00
C ASP A 289 10.43 7.62 -58.12
N VAL A 290 11.13 6.60 -57.61
CA VAL A 290 12.60 6.46 -57.83
C VAL A 290 12.95 6.15 -59.28
N ILE A 291 12.22 5.21 -59.92
CA ILE A 291 12.46 4.83 -61.33
C ILE A 291 12.21 6.02 -62.25
N GLU A 292 11.17 6.83 -61.96
CA GLU A 292 10.82 8.02 -62.71
C GLU A 292 11.69 9.27 -62.36
N GLY A 293 12.67 9.11 -61.46
CA GLY A 293 13.62 10.17 -61.09
C GLY A 293 13.02 11.29 -60.23
N ARG A 294 11.87 11.08 -59.62
CA ARG A 294 11.19 12.05 -58.71
C ARG A 294 11.73 12.05 -57.28
N MET A 295 12.46 10.99 -56.89
CA MET A 295 13.15 10.90 -55.61
C MET A 295 14.36 9.97 -55.73
N THR A 296 15.28 10.02 -54.74
CA THR A 296 16.43 9.14 -54.68
C THR A 296 16.11 7.84 -53.94
N GLY A 297 16.92 6.81 -54.12
CA GLY A 297 16.83 5.56 -53.37
C GLY A 297 17.04 5.76 -51.87
N GLY A 298 17.96 6.68 -51.49
CA GLY A 298 18.19 7.05 -50.10
C GLY A 298 17.04 7.82 -49.46
N GLU A 299 16.33 8.64 -50.23
CA GLU A 299 15.12 9.30 -49.76
C GLU A 299 14.01 8.31 -49.45
N LEU A 300 13.82 7.29 -50.29
CA LEU A 300 12.89 6.21 -50.06
C LEU A 300 13.27 5.38 -48.81
N GLY A 301 14.57 5.09 -48.64
CA GLY A 301 15.09 4.41 -47.45
C GLY A 301 14.87 5.21 -46.15
N ALA A 302 15.17 6.51 -46.17
CA ALA A 302 14.89 7.41 -45.03
C ALA A 302 13.40 7.49 -44.71
N PHE A 303 12.57 7.59 -45.75
CA PHE A 303 11.12 7.62 -45.59
C PHE A 303 10.57 6.34 -44.96
N ALA A 304 11.07 5.15 -45.38
CA ALA A 304 10.74 3.86 -44.78
C ALA A 304 11.15 3.82 -43.31
N PHE A 305 12.35 4.31 -42.97
CA PHE A 305 12.82 4.40 -41.59
C PHE A 305 11.89 5.26 -40.73
N TYR A 306 11.52 6.46 -41.19
CA TYR A 306 10.58 7.33 -40.48
C TYR A 306 9.18 6.72 -40.35
N ALA A 307 8.69 6.00 -41.36
CA ALA A 307 7.41 5.30 -41.29
C ALA A 307 7.37 4.24 -40.19
N VAL A 308 8.45 3.45 -40.03
CA VAL A 308 8.60 2.51 -38.92
C VAL A 308 8.64 3.24 -37.56
N MET A 309 9.36 4.36 -37.48
CA MET A 309 9.41 5.19 -36.27
C MET A 309 8.01 5.71 -35.88
N VAL A 310 7.23 6.21 -36.83
CA VAL A 310 5.84 6.64 -36.58
C VAL A 310 5.00 5.50 -36.02
N GLY A 311 5.07 4.30 -36.62
CA GLY A 311 4.34 3.13 -36.14
C GLY A 311 4.70 2.73 -34.70
N THR A 312 6.02 2.68 -34.40
CA THR A 312 6.52 2.33 -33.06
C THR A 312 6.18 3.40 -32.03
N ALA A 313 6.24 4.69 -32.38
CA ALA A 313 5.87 5.79 -31.50
C ALA A 313 4.38 5.74 -31.12
N PHE A 314 3.49 5.46 -32.07
CA PHE A 314 2.06 5.27 -31.80
C PHE A 314 1.80 4.10 -30.86
N ALA A 315 2.45 2.97 -31.05
CA ALA A 315 2.32 1.80 -30.19
C ALA A 315 2.73 2.11 -28.75
N THR A 316 3.88 2.75 -28.58
CA THR A 316 4.40 3.12 -27.24
C THR A 316 3.51 4.17 -26.56
N LEU A 317 3.04 5.19 -27.27
CA LEU A 317 2.13 6.20 -26.70
C LEU A 317 0.81 5.56 -26.23
N SER A 318 0.30 4.55 -26.96
CA SER A 318 -0.90 3.81 -26.57
C SER A 318 -0.68 2.98 -25.31
N GLU A 319 0.52 2.41 -25.12
CA GLU A 319 0.90 1.66 -23.91
C GLU A 319 1.01 2.61 -22.71
N VAL A 320 1.72 3.74 -22.89
CA VAL A 320 1.88 4.76 -21.83
C VAL A 320 0.54 5.35 -21.40
N TRP A 321 -0.44 5.46 -22.30
CA TRP A 321 -1.79 5.87 -21.92
C TRP A 321 -2.42 4.90 -20.92
N GLY A 322 -2.20 3.60 -21.09
CA GLY A 322 -2.61 2.58 -20.13
C GLY A 322 -1.93 2.71 -18.77
N ASP A 323 -0.62 3.00 -18.77
CA ASP A 323 0.15 3.25 -17.55
C ASP A 323 -0.37 4.48 -16.80
N LEU A 324 -0.64 5.56 -17.53
CA LEU A 324 -1.19 6.80 -16.97
C LEU A 324 -2.52 6.57 -16.27
N GLN A 325 -3.43 5.77 -16.86
CA GLN A 325 -4.72 5.45 -16.25
C GLN A 325 -4.56 4.60 -14.97
N ARG A 326 -3.62 3.65 -14.96
CA ARG A 326 -3.31 2.86 -13.75
C ARG A 326 -2.72 3.73 -12.65
N ALA A 327 -1.76 4.58 -13.00
CA ALA A 327 -1.12 5.48 -12.06
C ALA A 327 -2.09 6.57 -11.54
N ALA A 328 -3.04 7.04 -12.36
CA ALA A 328 -4.08 7.96 -11.90
C ALA A 328 -4.97 7.34 -10.81
N GLY A 329 -5.34 6.05 -10.96
CA GLY A 329 -6.06 5.34 -9.92
C GLY A 329 -5.26 5.08 -8.65
N ALA A 330 -3.95 4.83 -8.78
CA ALA A 330 -3.05 4.70 -7.64
C ALA A 330 -2.85 6.04 -6.93
N ALA A 331 -2.70 7.13 -7.69
CA ALA A 331 -2.58 8.48 -7.15
C ALA A 331 -3.81 8.90 -6.33
N GLU A 332 -5.02 8.56 -6.79
CA GLU A 332 -6.27 8.83 -6.08
C GLU A 332 -6.24 8.20 -4.68
N ARG A 333 -5.93 6.90 -4.59
CA ARG A 333 -5.85 6.18 -3.31
C ARG A 333 -4.73 6.68 -2.39
N LEU A 334 -3.60 7.11 -2.94
CA LEU A 334 -2.50 7.66 -2.14
C LEU A 334 -2.81 9.07 -1.64
N VAL A 335 -3.51 9.89 -2.44
CA VAL A 335 -3.98 11.21 -2.02
C VAL A 335 -5.03 11.09 -0.92
N GLU A 336 -5.94 10.11 -1.01
CA GLU A 336 -6.87 9.79 0.08
C GLU A 336 -6.11 9.51 1.38
N LEU A 337 -5.08 8.62 1.34
CA LEU A 337 -4.27 8.32 2.53
C LEU A 337 -3.50 9.53 3.08
N LEU A 338 -3.06 10.44 2.21
CA LEU A 338 -2.36 11.66 2.63
C LEU A 338 -3.29 12.74 3.16
N ALA A 339 -4.56 12.71 2.75
CA ALA A 339 -5.59 13.65 3.18
C ALA A 339 -6.32 13.18 4.44
N GLU A 340 -6.16 11.90 4.82
CA GLU A 340 -6.77 11.36 6.02
C GLU A 340 -6.23 12.07 7.25
N THR A 341 -7.12 12.50 8.12
CA THR A 341 -6.79 13.21 9.36
C THR A 341 -7.32 12.44 10.55
N SER A 342 -6.61 12.48 11.67
CA SER A 342 -7.10 11.88 12.90
C SER A 342 -8.39 12.59 13.36
N GLU A 343 -9.40 11.81 13.71
CA GLU A 343 -10.63 12.32 14.35
C GLU A 343 -10.37 12.80 15.78
N ILE A 344 -9.24 12.38 16.37
CA ILE A 344 -8.80 12.82 17.69
C ILE A 344 -7.77 13.93 17.48
N PRO A 345 -8.15 15.19 17.63
CA PRO A 345 -7.22 16.29 17.47
C PRO A 345 -6.21 16.28 18.62
N ASP A 346 -4.93 16.34 18.30
CA ASP A 346 -3.88 16.68 19.27
C ASP A 346 -3.83 18.22 19.44
N ALA A 347 -4.98 18.78 19.78
CA ALA A 347 -5.13 20.22 19.99
C ALA A 347 -4.80 20.63 21.43
N GLY A 348 -4.62 19.67 22.32
CA GLY A 348 -4.28 19.91 23.72
C GLY A 348 -2.87 20.48 23.87
N THR A 349 -2.76 21.59 24.56
CA THR A 349 -1.47 22.25 24.85
C THR A 349 -1.04 22.12 26.31
N ILE A 350 -1.92 21.57 27.15
CA ILE A 350 -1.71 21.45 28.58
C ILE A 350 -0.96 20.15 28.85
N ALA A 351 0.15 20.25 29.58
CA ALA A 351 0.86 19.06 30.04
C ALA A 351 0.05 18.36 31.14
N ALA A 352 0.01 17.02 31.09
CA ALA A 352 -0.67 16.24 32.10
C ALA A 352 -0.03 16.46 33.48
N ALA A 353 -0.85 16.82 34.48
CA ALA A 353 -0.42 16.95 35.87
C ALA A 353 0.07 15.59 36.41
N SER A 354 0.68 15.57 37.57
CA SER A 354 1.13 14.35 38.22
C SER A 354 0.38 14.13 39.52
N LYS A 355 0.21 12.86 39.91
CA LYS A 355 -0.35 12.43 41.19
C LYS A 355 -1.76 12.99 41.46
N THR A 356 -2.63 12.85 40.48
CA THR A 356 -4.01 13.34 40.59
C THR A 356 -5.02 12.23 40.24
N SER A 357 -6.31 12.47 40.54
CA SER A 357 -7.38 11.51 40.31
C SER A 357 -7.80 11.49 38.83
N LEU A 358 -8.29 10.35 38.37
CA LEU A 358 -8.94 10.17 37.09
C LEU A 358 -10.47 10.06 37.29
N LYS A 359 -11.26 10.91 36.65
CA LYS A 359 -12.71 11.01 36.85
C LYS A 359 -13.48 10.90 35.56
N PHE A 360 -14.42 9.99 35.50
CA PHE A 360 -15.46 9.90 34.47
C PHE A 360 -16.73 10.57 34.99
N GLN A 361 -17.27 11.51 34.23
CA GLN A 361 -18.48 12.26 34.59
C GLN A 361 -19.55 12.03 33.54
N SER A 362 -20.52 11.18 33.85
CA SER A 362 -21.67 10.84 33.00
C SER A 362 -21.27 10.55 31.55
N VAL A 363 -20.23 9.74 31.38
CA VAL A 363 -19.66 9.45 30.08
C VAL A 363 -20.59 8.55 29.26
N GLN A 364 -20.89 8.98 28.03
CA GLN A 364 -21.56 8.17 27.02
C GLN A 364 -20.61 7.95 25.85
N PHE A 365 -20.60 6.73 25.33
CA PHE A 365 -19.78 6.40 24.17
C PHE A 365 -20.40 5.29 23.33
N ALA A 366 -20.39 5.48 22.01
CA ALA A 366 -20.69 4.45 21.01
C ALA A 366 -19.58 4.37 19.99
N TYR A 367 -19.18 3.16 19.60
CA TYR A 367 -18.18 2.97 18.53
C TYR A 367 -18.70 3.49 17.19
N PRO A 368 -17.87 4.13 16.36
CA PRO A 368 -18.26 4.58 15.01
C PRO A 368 -18.84 3.46 14.14
N SER A 369 -18.38 2.22 14.34
CA SER A 369 -18.88 1.03 13.64
C SER A 369 -20.31 0.63 14.05
N ARG A 370 -20.78 1.07 15.23
CA ARG A 370 -22.12 0.76 15.79
C ARG A 370 -22.71 1.97 16.52
N PRO A 371 -23.02 3.06 15.80
CA PRO A 371 -23.38 4.35 16.42
C PRO A 371 -24.71 4.35 17.20
N THR A 372 -25.54 3.34 16.99
CA THR A 372 -26.82 3.19 17.69
C THR A 372 -26.74 2.40 19.00
N GLN A 373 -25.59 1.76 19.28
CA GLN A 373 -25.39 0.95 20.46
C GLN A 373 -24.35 1.59 21.37
N LEU A 374 -24.79 2.11 22.51
CA LEU A 374 -23.89 2.64 23.52
C LEU A 374 -23.05 1.53 24.14
N ALA A 375 -21.75 1.72 24.16
CA ALA A 375 -20.78 0.87 24.84
C ALA A 375 -20.57 1.32 26.30
N LEU A 376 -20.68 2.63 26.54
CA LEU A 376 -20.82 3.22 27.87
C LEU A 376 -22.06 4.13 27.90
N ASN A 377 -22.82 4.08 28.98
CA ASN A 377 -24.08 4.80 29.14
C ASN A 377 -24.16 5.40 30.54
N ASP A 378 -24.01 6.72 30.67
CA ASP A 378 -23.96 7.45 31.94
C ASP A 378 -22.92 6.87 32.92
N PHE A 379 -21.73 6.51 32.36
CA PHE A 379 -20.66 5.92 33.15
C PHE A 379 -19.97 6.98 34.01
N THR A 380 -20.06 6.82 35.33
CA THR A 380 -19.48 7.74 36.31
C THR A 380 -18.59 6.94 37.26
N LEU A 381 -17.30 7.33 37.35
CA LEU A 381 -16.30 6.66 38.18
C LEU A 381 -15.22 7.68 38.58
N ASP A 382 -14.86 7.72 39.86
CA ASP A 382 -13.72 8.50 40.38
C ASP A 382 -12.65 7.52 40.87
N ILE A 383 -11.44 7.63 40.36
CA ILE A 383 -10.29 6.78 40.69
C ILE A 383 -9.22 7.68 41.33
N HIS A 384 -8.88 7.39 42.57
CA HIS A 384 -7.90 8.18 43.31
C HIS A 384 -6.46 7.81 42.90
N HIS A 385 -5.56 8.77 43.09
CA HIS A 385 -4.14 8.52 42.85
C HIS A 385 -3.61 7.39 43.75
N GLY A 386 -2.93 6.42 43.14
CA GLY A 386 -2.39 5.24 43.86
C GLY A 386 -3.43 4.16 44.18
N GLU A 387 -4.69 4.34 43.78
CA GLU A 387 -5.75 3.35 44.01
C GLU A 387 -5.69 2.24 42.93
N SER A 388 -5.88 1.00 43.34
CA SER A 388 -6.07 -0.15 42.46
C SER A 388 -7.57 -0.50 42.32
N VAL A 389 -8.10 -0.39 41.10
CA VAL A 389 -9.52 -0.59 40.78
C VAL A 389 -9.68 -1.77 39.83
N ALA A 390 -10.46 -2.78 40.24
CA ALA A 390 -10.80 -3.91 39.38
C ALA A 390 -12.17 -3.71 38.72
N LEU A 391 -12.23 -3.68 37.39
CA LEU A 391 -13.45 -3.66 36.61
C LEU A 391 -13.91 -5.10 36.36
N VAL A 392 -15.09 -5.45 36.85
CA VAL A 392 -15.70 -6.78 36.69
C VAL A 392 -17.08 -6.67 36.04
N GLY A 393 -17.52 -7.71 35.35
CA GLY A 393 -18.83 -7.73 34.69
C GLY A 393 -18.85 -8.69 33.51
N PRO A 394 -20.01 -8.94 32.89
CA PRO A 394 -20.15 -9.85 31.75
C PRO A 394 -19.36 -9.35 30.53
N SER A 395 -19.19 -10.25 29.55
CA SER A 395 -18.63 -9.85 28.25
C SER A 395 -19.55 -8.83 27.59
N GLY A 396 -19.00 -7.74 27.07
CA GLY A 396 -19.76 -6.63 26.48
C GLY A 396 -20.21 -5.56 27.47
N ALA A 397 -19.90 -5.67 28.79
CA ALA A 397 -20.24 -4.65 29.78
C ALA A 397 -19.54 -3.29 29.62
N GLY A 398 -18.62 -3.14 28.65
CA GLY A 398 -17.92 -1.87 28.39
C GLY A 398 -16.54 -1.75 29.04
N LYS A 399 -16.02 -2.79 29.70
CA LYS A 399 -14.73 -2.76 30.42
C LYS A 399 -13.55 -2.32 29.55
N SER A 400 -13.35 -2.94 28.38
CA SER A 400 -12.27 -2.58 27.46
C SER A 400 -12.45 -1.18 26.87
N THR A 401 -13.70 -0.73 26.70
CA THR A 401 -14.03 0.62 26.26
C THR A 401 -13.52 1.69 27.23
N VAL A 402 -13.53 1.41 28.53
CA VAL A 402 -12.94 2.31 29.55
C VAL A 402 -11.45 2.51 29.27
N PHE A 403 -10.71 1.44 28.94
CA PHE A 403 -9.27 1.52 28.61
C PHE A 403 -9.02 2.33 27.33
N GLU A 404 -9.82 2.13 26.30
CA GLU A 404 -9.69 2.85 25.04
C GLU A 404 -9.93 4.35 25.19
N LEU A 405 -10.87 4.73 26.05
CA LEU A 405 -11.13 6.13 26.39
C LEU A 405 -10.03 6.72 27.28
N ILE A 406 -9.47 5.97 28.23
CA ILE A 406 -8.32 6.41 29.04
C ILE A 406 -7.09 6.64 28.15
N LEU A 407 -6.81 5.73 27.20
CA LEU A 407 -5.72 5.88 26.23
C LEU A 407 -5.98 6.98 25.19
N ARG A 408 -7.20 7.53 25.23
CA ARG A 408 -7.68 8.50 24.26
C ARG A 408 -7.50 7.99 22.82
N PHE A 409 -7.90 6.72 22.59
CA PHE A 409 -8.07 6.16 21.26
C PHE A 409 -9.39 6.60 20.64
N TYR A 410 -10.31 7.00 21.49
CA TYR A 410 -11.59 7.63 21.18
C TYR A 410 -11.87 8.74 22.20
N ASP A 411 -12.61 9.76 21.80
CA ASP A 411 -13.19 10.74 22.71
C ASP A 411 -14.65 10.37 23.05
N PRO A 412 -15.17 10.68 24.26
CA PRO A 412 -16.55 10.37 24.63
C PRO A 412 -17.56 11.11 23.75
N THR A 413 -18.71 10.47 23.47
CA THR A 413 -19.79 11.09 22.69
C THR A 413 -20.53 12.16 23.51
N ALA A 414 -20.62 11.95 24.84
CA ALA A 414 -21.16 12.91 25.80
C ALA A 414 -20.52 12.66 27.17
N GLY A 415 -20.62 13.65 28.07
CA GLY A 415 -19.90 13.64 29.35
C GLY A 415 -18.45 14.06 29.16
N ALA A 416 -17.61 13.86 30.18
CA ALA A 416 -16.22 14.26 30.18
C ALA A 416 -15.34 13.31 31.01
N ILE A 417 -14.06 13.21 30.66
CA ILE A 417 -13.05 12.48 31.44
C ILE A 417 -11.99 13.47 31.87
N HIS A 418 -11.78 13.56 33.17
CA HIS A 418 -10.86 14.54 33.76
C HIS A 418 -9.68 13.85 34.41
N PHE A 419 -8.52 14.42 34.24
CA PHE A 419 -7.33 14.11 35.04
C PHE A 419 -7.01 15.29 35.94
N GLY A 420 -7.32 15.15 37.22
CA GLY A 420 -7.40 16.25 38.17
C GLY A 420 -8.53 17.23 37.83
N SER A 421 -8.18 18.46 37.52
CA SER A 421 -9.12 19.51 37.11
C SER A 421 -9.20 19.73 35.59
N THR A 422 -8.39 18.99 34.81
CA THR A 422 -8.26 19.22 33.37
C THR A 422 -8.97 18.11 32.61
N ASP A 423 -9.76 18.49 31.60
CA ASP A 423 -10.37 17.53 30.66
C ASP A 423 -9.27 16.86 29.84
N LEU A 424 -9.41 15.55 29.55
CA LEU A 424 -8.45 14.81 28.72
C LEU A 424 -8.34 15.39 27.31
N SER A 425 -9.41 16.02 26.80
CA SER A 425 -9.40 16.65 25.47
C SER A 425 -8.45 17.86 25.40
N ASP A 426 -8.18 18.52 26.53
CA ASP A 426 -7.31 19.68 26.61
C ASP A 426 -5.84 19.32 26.86
N LEU A 427 -5.57 18.05 27.22
CA LEU A 427 -4.20 17.56 27.44
C LEU A 427 -3.51 17.24 26.11
N SER A 428 -2.20 17.54 26.03
CA SER A 428 -1.35 17.04 24.97
C SER A 428 -1.34 15.51 24.99
N LEU A 429 -1.61 14.85 23.86
CA LEU A 429 -1.64 13.39 23.74
C LEU A 429 -0.32 12.76 24.16
N ASP A 430 0.80 13.37 23.77
CA ASP A 430 2.14 12.89 24.13
C ASP A 430 2.35 12.90 25.63
N SER A 431 2.05 14.05 26.30
CA SER A 431 2.22 14.17 27.75
C SER A 431 1.27 13.26 28.53
N TRP A 432 0.06 13.02 28.00
CA TRP A 432 -0.92 12.13 28.60
C TRP A 432 -0.50 10.66 28.46
N ARG A 433 -0.18 10.20 27.24
CA ARG A 433 0.17 8.81 26.99
C ARG A 433 1.49 8.39 27.66
N GLN A 434 2.41 9.33 27.90
CA GLN A 434 3.62 9.08 28.70
C GLN A 434 3.31 8.73 30.17
N LYS A 435 2.14 9.11 30.68
CA LYS A 435 1.71 8.78 32.05
C LYS A 435 1.09 7.37 32.17
N ILE A 436 0.83 6.71 31.05
CA ILE A 436 0.05 5.47 31.00
C ILE A 436 0.88 4.33 30.43
N ALA A 437 0.78 3.15 31.04
CA ALA A 437 1.21 1.92 30.41
C ALA A 437 0.05 0.93 30.32
N LEU A 438 -0.06 0.26 29.18
CA LEU A 438 -1.02 -0.82 28.94
C LEU A 438 -0.28 -2.17 28.88
N VAL A 439 -0.75 -3.11 29.67
CA VAL A 439 -0.41 -4.55 29.53
C VAL A 439 -1.62 -5.27 28.98
N PRO A 440 -1.66 -5.55 27.67
CA PRO A 440 -2.84 -6.16 27.04
C PRO A 440 -2.90 -7.66 27.30
N GLN A 441 -4.08 -8.24 27.10
CA GLN A 441 -4.34 -9.69 27.21
C GLN A 441 -3.40 -10.51 26.30
N GLN A 442 -3.20 -10.06 25.07
CA GLN A 442 -2.26 -10.66 24.10
C GLN A 442 -1.18 -9.65 23.73
N PRO A 443 0.00 -9.71 24.37
CA PRO A 443 1.06 -8.76 24.08
C PRO A 443 1.58 -8.84 22.67
N ALA A 444 1.57 -7.71 21.96
CA ALA A 444 2.23 -7.57 20.67
C ALA A 444 3.74 -7.38 20.88
N LEU A 445 4.53 -8.28 20.27
CA LEU A 445 5.97 -8.15 20.18
C LEU A 445 6.36 -7.84 18.74
N PHE A 446 7.26 -6.87 18.59
CA PHE A 446 7.76 -6.45 17.29
C PHE A 446 8.85 -7.39 16.79
N SER A 447 9.00 -7.45 15.47
CA SER A 447 10.12 -8.16 14.84
C SER A 447 11.42 -7.44 15.17
N GLY A 448 12.18 -8.03 16.07
CA GLY A 448 13.43 -7.48 16.61
C GLY A 448 13.96 -8.40 17.69
N ASP A 449 14.97 -7.95 18.43
CA ASP A 449 15.47 -8.65 19.60
C ASP A 449 14.65 -8.32 20.87
N ILE A 450 14.95 -9.01 21.96
CA ILE A 450 14.27 -8.82 23.24
C ILE A 450 14.58 -7.44 23.81
N PHE A 451 15.82 -6.98 23.65
CA PHE A 451 16.23 -5.65 24.10
C PHE A 451 15.34 -4.58 23.47
N TYR A 452 15.20 -4.58 22.15
CA TYR A 452 14.34 -3.66 21.41
C TYR A 452 12.88 -3.70 21.91
N ASN A 453 12.36 -4.90 22.17
CA ASN A 453 10.99 -5.06 22.62
C ASN A 453 10.74 -4.50 24.03
N ILE A 454 11.68 -4.62 24.95
CA ILE A 454 11.58 -4.01 26.28
C ILE A 454 11.86 -2.51 26.20
N ALA A 455 12.91 -2.11 25.47
CA ALA A 455 13.31 -0.72 25.27
C ALA A 455 12.23 0.16 24.65
N TYR A 456 11.27 -0.44 23.96
CA TYR A 456 10.12 0.26 23.37
C TYR A 456 9.29 1.07 24.40
N GLY A 457 9.39 0.75 25.68
CA GLY A 457 8.70 1.47 26.78
C GLY A 457 9.33 2.83 27.15
N ALA A 458 10.53 3.16 26.68
CA ALA A 458 11.21 4.39 27.04
C ALA A 458 12.04 4.96 25.88
N VAL A 459 12.39 6.24 25.96
CA VAL A 459 13.26 6.89 24.98
C VAL A 459 14.72 6.64 25.35
N GLU A 460 15.46 5.98 24.44
CA GLU A 460 16.90 5.69 24.58
C GLU A 460 17.32 5.11 25.96
N PRO A 461 16.68 4.00 26.43
CA PRO A 461 17.03 3.44 27.71
C PRO A 461 18.41 2.79 27.68
N SER A 462 19.11 2.84 28.82
CA SER A 462 20.38 2.13 28.97
C SER A 462 20.19 0.63 29.09
N ALA A 463 21.20 -0.17 28.76
CA ALA A 463 21.16 -1.61 28.96
C ALA A 463 20.86 -1.99 30.42
N ALA A 464 21.40 -1.25 31.36
CA ALA A 464 21.20 -1.48 32.80
C ALA A 464 19.73 -1.25 33.23
N THR A 465 19.05 -0.22 32.67
CA THR A 465 17.64 0.06 32.98
C THR A 465 16.72 -0.99 32.35
N VAL A 466 17.03 -1.47 31.16
CA VAL A 466 16.30 -2.56 30.50
C VAL A 466 16.45 -3.87 31.29
N GLU A 467 17.64 -4.19 31.76
CA GLU A 467 17.93 -5.36 32.58
C GLU A 467 17.23 -5.29 33.95
N ALA A 468 17.22 -4.13 34.59
CA ALA A 468 16.50 -3.91 35.84
C ALA A 468 14.99 -4.09 35.66
N ALA A 469 14.40 -3.53 34.60
CA ALA A 469 12.98 -3.71 34.30
C ALA A 469 12.63 -5.19 33.99
N ALA A 470 13.49 -5.90 33.26
CA ALA A 470 13.34 -7.32 33.00
C ALA A 470 13.45 -8.17 34.29
N THR A 471 14.31 -7.79 35.22
CA THR A 471 14.47 -8.45 36.52
C THR A 471 13.21 -8.28 37.37
N MET A 472 12.68 -7.06 37.45
CA MET A 472 11.41 -6.79 38.15
C MET A 472 10.22 -7.52 37.53
N ALA A 473 10.22 -7.73 36.21
CA ALA A 473 9.21 -8.50 35.50
C ALA A 473 9.44 -10.03 35.57
N HIS A 474 10.40 -10.51 36.34
CA HIS A 474 10.82 -11.92 36.36
C HIS A 474 11.14 -12.49 34.96
N ALA A 475 11.63 -11.64 34.05
CA ALA A 475 11.99 -12.01 32.69
C ALA A 475 13.47 -12.30 32.50
N HIS A 476 14.34 -11.71 33.33
CA HIS A 476 15.80 -11.75 33.18
C HIS A 476 16.37 -13.18 33.06
N GLU A 477 15.95 -14.10 33.94
CA GLU A 477 16.46 -15.47 33.97
C GLU A 477 16.21 -16.23 32.67
N PHE A 478 14.96 -16.21 32.18
CA PHE A 478 14.68 -16.90 30.92
C PHE A 478 15.33 -16.22 29.71
N ILE A 479 15.51 -14.87 29.76
CA ILE A 479 16.21 -14.13 28.68
C ILE A 479 17.67 -14.56 28.63
N GLN A 480 18.35 -14.64 29.78
CA GLN A 480 19.72 -15.11 29.85
C GLN A 480 19.91 -16.57 29.44
N ALA A 481 18.91 -17.41 29.62
CA ALA A 481 18.92 -18.80 29.17
C ALA A 481 18.80 -18.96 27.64
N LEU A 482 18.46 -17.89 26.91
CA LEU A 482 18.42 -17.92 25.44
C LEU A 482 19.85 -17.81 24.86
N PRO A 483 20.12 -18.38 23.67
CA PRO A 483 21.47 -18.42 23.09
C PRO A 483 22.16 -17.06 22.98
N ASP A 484 21.39 -16.01 22.62
CA ASP A 484 21.91 -14.66 22.42
C ASP A 484 21.43 -13.67 23.51
N GLY A 485 20.84 -14.17 24.61
CA GLY A 485 20.34 -13.35 25.71
C GLY A 485 19.36 -12.28 25.23
N TYR A 486 19.62 -11.01 25.59
CA TYR A 486 18.79 -9.87 25.18
C TYR A 486 18.81 -9.58 23.67
N GLN A 487 19.84 -10.01 22.94
CA GLN A 487 19.94 -9.90 21.49
C GLN A 487 19.21 -11.04 20.74
N SER A 488 18.57 -11.95 21.47
CA SER A 488 17.81 -13.04 20.84
C SER A 488 16.66 -12.49 20.00
N HIS A 489 16.69 -12.76 18.69
CA HIS A 489 15.64 -12.35 17.75
C HIS A 489 14.36 -13.17 17.94
N LEU A 490 13.24 -12.49 18.11
CA LEU A 490 11.94 -13.11 18.42
C LEU A 490 11.19 -13.64 17.19
N GLY A 491 11.63 -13.25 15.96
CA GLY A 491 10.86 -13.51 14.74
C GLY A 491 9.56 -12.71 14.67
N ALA A 492 8.71 -13.01 13.69
CA ALA A 492 7.42 -12.35 13.56
C ALA A 492 6.53 -12.65 14.77
N GLN A 493 6.07 -11.61 15.47
CA GLN A 493 5.14 -11.68 16.60
C GLN A 493 5.63 -12.54 17.81
N GLY A 494 6.94 -12.76 17.98
CA GLY A 494 7.46 -13.50 19.12
C GLY A 494 7.06 -14.98 19.15
N VAL A 495 6.90 -15.62 17.98
CA VAL A 495 6.42 -17.01 17.82
C VAL A 495 7.29 -18.03 18.60
N ARG A 496 8.52 -17.67 18.94
CA ARG A 496 9.47 -18.55 19.66
C ARG A 496 9.31 -18.55 21.18
N LEU A 497 8.46 -17.67 21.73
CA LEU A 497 8.25 -17.55 23.18
C LEU A 497 6.93 -18.17 23.62
N SER A 498 6.90 -18.67 24.87
CA SER A 498 5.65 -19.07 25.51
C SER A 498 4.74 -17.87 25.79
N GLY A 499 3.46 -18.10 26.05
CA GLY A 499 2.52 -17.04 26.44
C GLY A 499 3.02 -16.23 27.64
N GLY A 500 3.49 -16.91 28.69
CA GLY A 500 4.02 -16.29 29.90
C GLY A 500 5.32 -15.49 29.67
N GLN A 501 6.19 -15.97 28.79
CA GLN A 501 7.39 -15.22 28.42
C GLN A 501 7.05 -13.93 27.67
N ARG A 502 6.09 -13.96 26.72
CA ARG A 502 5.59 -12.75 26.06
C ARG A 502 5.00 -11.76 27.03
N GLN A 503 4.20 -12.26 27.99
CA GLN A 503 3.57 -11.42 29.01
C GLN A 503 4.62 -10.74 29.90
N ARG A 504 5.65 -11.47 30.35
CA ARG A 504 6.73 -10.89 31.15
C ARG A 504 7.56 -9.84 30.40
N ILE A 505 7.77 -9.99 29.09
CA ILE A 505 8.40 -8.94 28.26
C ILE A 505 7.50 -7.71 28.17
N ALA A 506 6.19 -7.88 27.98
CA ALA A 506 5.26 -6.74 27.97
C ALA A 506 5.22 -6.02 29.33
N LEU A 507 5.30 -6.78 30.41
CA LEU A 507 5.37 -6.24 31.77
C LEU A 507 6.69 -5.48 31.99
N ALA A 508 7.82 -6.02 31.54
CA ALA A 508 9.12 -5.31 31.57
C ALA A 508 9.07 -3.99 30.79
N ARG A 509 8.39 -3.97 29.63
CA ARG A 509 8.14 -2.74 28.84
C ARG A 509 7.34 -1.72 29.64
N ALA A 510 6.26 -2.15 30.32
CA ALA A 510 5.44 -1.29 31.17
C ALA A 510 6.21 -0.78 32.41
N ILE A 511 7.04 -1.60 33.03
CA ILE A 511 7.90 -1.20 34.14
C ILE A 511 8.91 -0.11 33.69
N LEU A 512 9.52 -0.34 32.53
CA LEU A 512 10.53 0.58 31.98
C LEU A 512 9.98 1.97 31.68
N SER A 513 8.69 2.08 31.29
CA SER A 513 8.04 3.37 31.02
C SER A 513 7.73 4.18 32.26
N ASP A 514 7.84 3.59 33.46
CA ASP A 514 7.53 4.18 34.77
C ASP A 514 6.22 5.00 34.81
N PRO A 515 5.06 4.37 34.50
CA PRO A 515 3.80 5.06 34.34
C PRO A 515 3.20 5.47 35.69
N GLU A 516 2.39 6.55 35.71
CA GLU A 516 1.54 6.91 36.84
C GLU A 516 0.25 6.11 36.86
N ILE A 517 -0.25 5.71 35.66
CA ILE A 517 -1.47 4.92 35.49
C ILE A 517 -1.10 3.62 34.76
N LEU A 518 -1.45 2.50 35.37
CA LEU A 518 -1.23 1.18 34.82
C LEU A 518 -2.57 0.56 34.42
N LEU A 519 -2.71 0.16 33.17
CA LEU A 519 -3.88 -0.54 32.64
C LEU A 519 -3.52 -2.00 32.42
N LEU A 520 -4.25 -2.91 33.08
CA LEU A 520 -4.01 -4.34 33.02
C LEU A 520 -5.24 -5.04 32.41
N ASP A 521 -5.11 -5.62 31.23
CA ASP A 521 -6.17 -6.37 30.57
C ASP A 521 -5.86 -7.86 30.65
N GLU A 522 -6.55 -8.58 31.55
CA GLU A 522 -6.43 -10.04 31.75
C GLU A 522 -4.98 -10.60 31.74
N ALA A 523 -4.06 -9.93 32.37
CA ALA A 523 -2.62 -10.20 32.26
C ALA A 523 -2.19 -11.66 32.60
N THR A 524 -3.10 -12.53 33.05
CA THR A 524 -2.80 -13.92 33.46
C THR A 524 -3.67 -15.00 32.80
N SER A 525 -4.57 -14.66 31.87
CA SER A 525 -5.65 -15.54 31.38
C SER A 525 -5.24 -16.69 30.50
N ALA A 526 -4.07 -16.99 30.14
CA ALA A 526 -3.68 -18.13 29.28
C ALA A 526 -2.31 -18.73 29.66
N LEU A 527 -1.96 -18.64 30.95
CA LEU A 527 -0.65 -19.05 31.44
C LEU A 527 -0.71 -20.37 32.16
N ASP A 528 0.39 -21.14 32.11
CA ASP A 528 0.67 -22.25 32.99
C ASP A 528 0.92 -21.76 34.43
N THR A 529 0.76 -22.60 35.43
CA THR A 529 0.81 -22.21 36.84
C THR A 529 2.13 -21.54 37.25
N GLU A 530 3.27 -21.98 36.72
CA GLU A 530 4.57 -21.40 37.00
C GLU A 530 4.70 -20.00 36.40
N SER A 531 4.33 -19.83 35.14
CA SER A 531 4.32 -18.52 34.47
C SER A 531 3.33 -17.55 35.13
N GLU A 532 2.18 -18.01 35.57
CA GLU A 532 1.18 -17.23 36.29
C GLU A 532 1.74 -16.70 37.61
N TRP A 533 2.44 -17.53 38.39
CA TRP A 533 3.06 -17.11 39.64
C TRP A 533 4.08 -15.99 39.42
N HIS A 534 4.97 -16.11 38.44
CA HIS A 534 5.95 -15.09 38.12
C HIS A 534 5.32 -13.77 37.69
N VAL A 535 4.28 -13.83 36.84
CA VAL A 535 3.54 -12.64 36.39
C VAL A 535 2.82 -11.97 37.55
N GLN A 536 2.20 -12.74 38.46
CA GLN A 536 1.52 -12.19 39.64
C GLN A 536 2.48 -11.50 40.61
N GLN A 537 3.66 -12.07 40.85
CA GLN A 537 4.71 -11.41 41.67
C GLN A 537 5.11 -10.07 41.07
N ALA A 538 5.42 -10.04 39.79
CA ALA A 538 5.79 -8.81 39.08
C ALA A 538 4.63 -7.79 39.08
N LEU A 539 3.38 -8.21 38.90
CA LEU A 539 2.21 -7.33 38.99
C LEU A 539 2.07 -6.70 40.38
N THR A 540 2.26 -7.48 41.43
CA THR A 540 2.18 -6.99 42.81
C THR A 540 3.24 -5.90 43.08
N GLU A 541 4.43 -6.03 42.52
CA GLU A 541 5.49 -5.04 42.67
C GLU A 541 5.22 -3.77 41.86
N ILE A 542 4.76 -3.91 40.60
CA ILE A 542 4.51 -2.76 39.72
C ILE A 542 3.30 -1.94 40.16
N MET A 543 2.28 -2.58 40.76
CA MET A 543 1.06 -1.91 41.23
C MET A 543 1.29 -1.01 42.45
N ARG A 544 2.37 -1.24 43.21
CA ARG A 544 2.67 -0.41 44.38
C ARG A 544 2.87 1.05 43.98
N GLU A 545 2.21 1.94 44.69
CA GLU A 545 2.32 3.41 44.51
C GLU A 545 1.82 3.94 43.16
N ARG A 546 1.16 3.12 42.32
CA ARG A 546 0.61 3.50 41.02
C ARG A 546 -0.91 3.36 40.99
N THR A 547 -1.56 4.28 40.30
CA THR A 547 -2.99 4.13 40.00
C THR A 547 -3.14 2.97 39.01
N THR A 548 -3.84 1.92 39.41
CA THR A 548 -3.96 0.70 38.58
C THR A 548 -5.41 0.42 38.28
N ILE A 549 -5.73 0.19 37.01
CA ILE A 549 -7.04 -0.21 36.56
C ILE A 549 -6.93 -1.58 35.90
N ILE A 550 -7.72 -2.54 36.37
CA ILE A 550 -7.60 -3.93 36.02
C ILE A 550 -8.91 -4.41 35.41
N ILE A 551 -8.89 -4.95 34.19
CA ILE A 551 -9.99 -5.77 33.68
C ILE A 551 -9.74 -7.19 34.16
N ALA A 552 -10.54 -7.64 35.12
CA ALA A 552 -10.30 -8.90 35.80
C ALA A 552 -11.30 -9.97 35.38
N HIS A 553 -10.76 -11.13 35.01
CA HIS A 553 -11.51 -12.37 34.76
C HIS A 553 -11.13 -13.49 35.75
N ARG A 554 -10.15 -13.25 36.63
CA ARG A 554 -9.72 -14.18 37.68
C ARG A 554 -9.91 -13.57 39.06
N LEU A 555 -10.43 -14.38 39.96
CA LEU A 555 -10.70 -13.97 41.33
C LEU A 555 -9.42 -13.52 42.09
N SER A 556 -8.28 -14.21 41.83
CA SER A 556 -6.98 -13.85 42.43
C SER A 556 -6.53 -12.41 42.15
N THR A 557 -6.90 -11.88 41.00
CA THR A 557 -6.55 -10.49 40.63
C THR A 557 -7.53 -9.49 41.25
N VAL A 558 -8.80 -9.89 41.40
CA VAL A 558 -9.86 -9.04 41.98
C VAL A 558 -9.67 -8.85 43.49
N ILE A 559 -9.28 -9.90 44.21
CA ILE A 559 -9.13 -9.88 45.68
C ILE A 559 -8.05 -8.87 46.14
N ASN A 560 -7.03 -8.63 45.33
CA ASN A 560 -5.93 -7.74 45.68
C ASN A 560 -6.17 -6.26 45.30
N ALA A 561 -7.33 -5.94 44.69
CA ALA A 561 -7.67 -4.57 44.35
C ALA A 561 -8.29 -3.84 45.56
N ASP A 562 -7.95 -2.54 45.72
CA ASP A 562 -8.52 -1.72 46.79
C ASP A 562 -10.03 -1.55 46.62
N ARG A 563 -10.49 -1.53 45.37
CA ARG A 563 -11.90 -1.42 45.02
C ARG A 563 -12.27 -2.23 43.80
N ILE A 564 -13.44 -2.86 43.87
CA ILE A 564 -14.05 -3.60 42.79
C ILE A 564 -15.23 -2.78 42.26
N VAL A 565 -15.28 -2.59 40.95
CA VAL A 565 -16.37 -1.88 40.25
C VAL A 565 -17.08 -2.88 39.35
N VAL A 566 -18.36 -3.09 39.64
CA VAL A 566 -19.23 -3.99 38.86
C VAL A 566 -19.86 -3.20 37.72
N MET A 567 -19.64 -3.64 36.51
CA MET A 567 -20.16 -3.02 35.28
C MET A 567 -21.17 -3.94 34.61
N ASP A 568 -22.28 -3.37 34.17
CA ASP A 568 -23.24 -4.02 33.27
C ASP A 568 -23.85 -2.98 32.31
N GLU A 569 -24.10 -3.39 31.06
CA GLU A 569 -24.66 -2.52 30.00
C GLU A 569 -24.07 -1.12 29.91
N GLY A 570 -22.74 -1.02 30.13
CA GLY A 570 -22.00 0.25 30.04
C GLY A 570 -22.14 1.17 31.24
N GLN A 571 -22.71 0.71 32.36
CA GLN A 571 -22.90 1.46 33.60
C GLN A 571 -22.14 0.83 34.77
N VAL A 572 -21.89 1.66 35.79
CA VAL A 572 -21.46 1.17 37.10
C VAL A 572 -22.68 0.78 37.89
N ILE A 573 -22.82 -0.49 38.22
CA ILE A 573 -23.96 -1.03 38.98
C ILE A 573 -23.67 -0.98 40.47
N ASP A 574 -22.45 -1.31 40.87
CA ASP A 574 -22.03 -1.32 42.27
C ASP A 574 -20.54 -1.14 42.40
N SER A 575 -20.06 -0.71 43.55
CA SER A 575 -18.62 -0.63 43.84
C SER A 575 -18.35 -0.83 45.34
N GLY A 576 -17.31 -1.62 45.66
CA GLY A 576 -16.94 -1.89 47.05
C GLY A 576 -15.59 -2.60 47.14
N SER A 577 -15.18 -2.92 48.37
CA SER A 577 -14.04 -3.81 48.62
C SER A 577 -14.45 -5.29 48.48
N HIS A 578 -13.49 -6.21 48.47
CA HIS A 578 -13.79 -7.64 48.42
C HIS A 578 -14.39 -8.14 49.76
N ASP A 579 -14.01 -7.51 50.88
CA ASP A 579 -14.55 -7.76 52.21
C ASP A 579 -15.89 -7.06 52.38
#